data_b813c7c5a1881bd494322f2c134ea4ac
#
_entry.id   b813c7c5a1881bd494322f2c134ea4ac
#
_cell.length_a   1.000
_cell.length_b   1.000
_cell.length_c   1.000
_cell.angle_alpha   90.00
_cell.angle_beta   90.00
_cell.angle_gamma   90.00
#
_symmetry.space_group_name_H-M   'P 1'
#
loop_
_entity.id
_entity.type
_entity.pdbx_description
1 polymer ?
#
loop_
_entity_poly.entity_id
_entity_poly.type
_entity_poly.pdbx_seq_one_letter_code
_entity_poly.pdbx_strand_id
1 'polypeptide(L)'
;MRTHYCAEVNETNIGETVTVAGWVSSRRDHGGLIFIDLRDKDEVIQLVCDPTDNAEAHKIAEDVRDQFVLVATGKMRARGEGLENPKLKTGKVEMVVDKLVIENRSKPMPFELNDDKVNEEIKLKYRYLELRTQKSYDIFKLRSKATIAARNALDELDFLEVETPIITKSTPEGARDYLVPSRVHSGEFYALPQSPQLFKQLLMVGGFDRYFQIAKCFRDEDLRADRQPEFTQIDVEMSFCDQEDVIEVAEKLIHNIFTKCDIEIPSKFKRMTYTEAMENYGSDKPDMRYDLSMVDVIDIFARCDNEIFSNIAKDPKANRIKALKVPKGDEIFSKRQMKGFEDYVRKFGASGLGYFQMKEDGLKGPLSKFFTEDDIQAIIDRCELEVGDAVFFGAGNKKLVLDYMGRFRIYLAEIMDIIPNDVYEFLWVMDFPMFEVEDGKTKAMHHAFTMPQLDADGNIAYDDIEELKSVAYDIVLNGTELGGGSIRIHKEDLQKEIFTLMGIGEEEAQEKFGFLLDAFKFGAPPHGGFALGLDRLIMLMTNSSSIREVIAFPKTQKAQCILTQAPSPVEDEQLKELSLRIRQQVKTEA
;
A
#
# COMPACT_ATOMS: atom_id res chain seq x y z
N MET A 1 6.37 38.07 -11.29
CA MET A 1 5.05 37.94 -11.91
C MET A 1 3.96 38.06 -10.85
N ARG A 2 3.96 37.27 -9.78
CA ARG A 2 3.09 37.48 -8.60
C ARG A 2 3.88 38.04 -7.41
N THR A 3 3.21 38.80 -6.54
CA THR A 3 3.78 39.27 -5.26
C THR A 3 3.38 38.34 -4.11
N HIS A 4 2.17 37.72 -4.18
CA HIS A 4 1.60 36.86 -3.16
C HIS A 4 0.95 35.62 -3.78
N TYR A 5 0.99 34.50 -3.05
CA TYR A 5 0.05 33.41 -3.27
C TYR A 5 -1.33 33.77 -2.69
N CYS A 6 -2.40 33.14 -3.20
CA CYS A 6 -3.74 33.43 -2.71
C CYS A 6 -3.87 33.19 -1.19
N ALA A 7 -3.30 32.12 -0.66
CA ALA A 7 -3.31 31.81 0.76
C ALA A 7 -2.56 32.79 1.67
N GLU A 8 -1.66 33.61 1.12
CA GLU A 8 -0.90 34.62 1.86
C GLU A 8 -1.68 35.92 2.05
N VAL A 9 -2.72 36.13 1.24
CA VAL A 9 -3.53 37.34 1.28
C VAL A 9 -4.60 37.24 2.37
N ASN A 10 -4.63 38.25 3.25
CA ASN A 10 -5.53 38.33 4.38
C ASN A 10 -5.87 39.78 4.77
N GLU A 11 -6.53 39.96 5.90
CA GLU A 11 -7.00 41.28 6.38
C GLU A 11 -5.84 42.32 6.57
N THR A 12 -4.61 41.86 6.79
CA THR A 12 -3.45 42.75 6.96
C THR A 12 -3.03 43.44 5.67
N ASN A 13 -3.42 42.87 4.51
CA ASN A 13 -3.14 43.42 3.20
C ASN A 13 -4.17 44.46 2.73
N ILE A 14 -5.22 44.76 3.54
CA ILE A 14 -6.23 45.76 3.15
C ILE A 14 -5.58 47.09 2.89
N GLY A 15 -5.87 47.65 1.70
CA GLY A 15 -5.28 48.88 1.21
C GLY A 15 -3.98 48.74 0.41
N GLU A 16 -3.34 47.59 0.45
CA GLU A 16 -2.15 47.29 -0.36
C GLU A 16 -2.53 46.89 -1.79
N THR A 17 -1.62 47.14 -2.71
CA THR A 17 -1.70 46.67 -4.08
C THR A 17 -0.91 45.36 -4.18
N VAL A 18 -1.58 44.27 -4.50
CA VAL A 18 -0.97 42.94 -4.66
C VAL A 18 -1.17 42.40 -6.08
N THR A 19 -0.32 41.48 -6.47
CA THR A 19 -0.45 40.74 -7.72
C THR A 19 -0.57 39.25 -7.42
N VAL A 20 -1.64 38.62 -7.91
CA VAL A 20 -1.93 37.19 -7.81
C VAL A 20 -1.99 36.56 -9.19
N ALA A 21 -1.74 35.24 -9.27
CA ALA A 21 -1.79 34.53 -10.53
C ALA A 21 -2.33 33.10 -10.30
N GLY A 22 -3.18 32.64 -11.19
CA GLY A 22 -3.81 31.32 -11.04
C GLY A 22 -4.78 30.98 -12.16
N TRP A 23 -5.62 30.01 -11.88
CA TRP A 23 -6.69 29.54 -12.77
C TRP A 23 -8.05 30.02 -12.29
N VAL A 24 -8.90 30.39 -13.22
CA VAL A 24 -10.30 30.75 -12.92
C VAL A 24 -11.07 29.51 -12.44
N SER A 25 -11.55 29.55 -11.22
CA SER A 25 -12.45 28.51 -10.68
C SER A 25 -13.90 28.78 -11.04
N SER A 26 -14.34 30.02 -10.98
CA SER A 26 -15.67 30.44 -11.38
C SER A 26 -15.69 31.90 -11.81
N ARG A 27 -16.65 32.25 -12.69
CA ARG A 27 -16.94 33.63 -13.11
C ARG A 27 -18.43 33.87 -12.93
N ARG A 28 -18.78 34.97 -12.29
CA ARG A 28 -20.15 35.40 -12.06
C ARG A 28 -20.32 36.85 -12.51
N ASP A 29 -21.47 37.18 -13.12
CA ASP A 29 -21.85 38.53 -13.52
C ASP A 29 -23.11 38.92 -12.76
N HIS A 30 -23.03 39.98 -12.01
CA HIS A 30 -24.14 40.56 -11.23
C HIS A 30 -24.41 41.98 -11.67
N GLY A 31 -25.20 42.15 -12.74
CA GLY A 31 -25.62 43.46 -13.23
C GLY A 31 -24.47 44.30 -13.76
N GLY A 32 -23.48 43.70 -14.39
CA GLY A 32 -22.31 44.33 -14.94
C GLY A 32 -21.10 44.41 -14.02
N LEU A 33 -21.23 43.96 -12.78
CA LEU A 33 -20.10 43.73 -11.87
C LEU A 33 -19.63 42.28 -11.97
N ILE A 34 -18.39 42.08 -12.42
CA ILE A 34 -17.85 40.72 -12.65
C ILE A 34 -17.03 40.28 -11.45
N PHE A 35 -17.39 39.11 -10.89
CA PHE A 35 -16.65 38.43 -9.87
C PHE A 35 -15.94 37.21 -10.46
N ILE A 36 -14.64 37.07 -10.18
CA ILE A 36 -13.82 35.94 -10.60
C ILE A 36 -13.21 35.31 -9.36
N ASP A 37 -13.45 34.03 -9.14
CA ASP A 37 -12.75 33.24 -8.14
C ASP A 37 -11.46 32.70 -8.80
N LEU A 38 -10.33 33.26 -8.43
CA LEU A 38 -9.01 32.85 -8.94
C LEU A 38 -8.36 31.91 -7.94
N ARG A 39 -8.02 30.72 -8.40
CA ARG A 39 -7.39 29.65 -7.60
C ARG A 39 -5.92 29.50 -7.97
N ASP A 40 -5.06 29.43 -7.00
CA ASP A 40 -3.68 28.96 -7.18
C ASP A 40 -3.47 27.55 -6.60
N LYS A 41 -2.29 27.23 -6.09
CA LYS A 41 -1.95 25.91 -5.54
C LYS A 41 -2.62 25.61 -4.18
N ASP A 42 -2.92 26.62 -3.39
CA ASP A 42 -3.31 26.46 -1.98
C ASP A 42 -4.70 27.03 -1.67
N GLU A 43 -5.18 28.05 -2.40
CA GLU A 43 -6.38 28.78 -2.00
C GLU A 43 -7.03 29.51 -3.20
N VAL A 44 -8.21 30.07 -2.94
CA VAL A 44 -8.99 30.88 -3.87
C VAL A 44 -9.08 32.31 -3.37
N ILE A 45 -8.92 33.30 -4.25
CA ILE A 45 -9.17 34.71 -3.96
C ILE A 45 -10.27 35.24 -4.89
N GLN A 46 -11.19 36.04 -4.36
CA GLN A 46 -12.20 36.71 -5.16
C GLN A 46 -11.62 38.00 -5.76
N LEU A 47 -11.69 38.11 -7.08
CA LEU A 47 -11.40 39.30 -7.85
C LEU A 47 -12.71 40.03 -8.19
N VAL A 48 -12.72 41.32 -8.06
CA VAL A 48 -13.85 42.21 -8.39
C VAL A 48 -13.42 43.11 -9.53
N CYS A 49 -14.12 43.00 -10.67
CA CYS A 49 -13.90 43.82 -11.84
C CYS A 49 -15.13 44.73 -12.04
N ASP A 50 -15.03 45.98 -11.57
CA ASP A 50 -16.07 46.99 -11.68
C ASP A 50 -15.70 47.92 -12.86
N PRO A 51 -16.62 48.16 -13.82
CA PRO A 51 -16.38 49.09 -14.92
C PRO A 51 -16.14 50.54 -14.47
N THR A 52 -16.64 50.90 -13.28
CA THR A 52 -16.44 52.22 -12.70
C THR A 52 -15.08 52.39 -12.08
N ASP A 53 -14.45 51.33 -11.60
CA ASP A 53 -13.10 51.33 -11.06
C ASP A 53 -12.07 51.27 -12.19
N ASN A 54 -12.25 50.28 -13.11
CA ASN A 54 -11.35 50.13 -14.28
C ASN A 54 -12.08 49.47 -15.47
N ALA A 55 -12.46 50.27 -16.46
CA ALA A 55 -13.19 49.81 -17.65
C ALA A 55 -12.38 48.86 -18.54
N GLU A 56 -11.03 48.95 -18.57
CA GLU A 56 -10.18 48.09 -19.36
C GLU A 56 -10.09 46.68 -18.73
N ALA A 57 -9.85 46.61 -17.42
CA ALA A 57 -9.85 45.36 -16.69
C ALA A 57 -11.22 44.67 -16.74
N HIS A 58 -12.30 45.42 -16.62
CA HIS A 58 -13.65 44.93 -16.76
C HIS A 58 -13.91 44.32 -18.15
N LYS A 59 -13.52 45.01 -19.23
CA LYS A 59 -13.66 44.53 -20.61
C LYS A 59 -12.92 43.19 -20.81
N ILE A 60 -11.73 43.03 -20.22
CA ILE A 60 -10.98 41.76 -20.24
C ILE A 60 -11.74 40.70 -19.48
N ALA A 61 -12.34 41.03 -18.31
CA ALA A 61 -13.08 40.12 -17.47
C ALA A 61 -14.36 39.59 -18.14
N GLU A 62 -14.98 40.32 -19.07
CA GLU A 62 -16.12 39.84 -19.90
C GLU A 62 -15.78 38.62 -20.72
N ASP A 63 -14.50 38.53 -21.18
CA ASP A 63 -14.00 37.42 -22.03
C ASP A 63 -13.45 36.25 -21.21
N VAL A 64 -13.27 36.40 -19.92
CA VAL A 64 -12.78 35.33 -19.02
C VAL A 64 -13.78 34.18 -18.94
N ARG A 65 -13.26 32.95 -18.97
CA ARG A 65 -14.00 31.71 -18.78
C ARG A 65 -13.27 30.81 -17.76
N ASP A 66 -13.96 29.79 -17.29
CA ASP A 66 -13.41 28.82 -16.34
C ASP A 66 -12.10 28.22 -16.84
N GLN A 67 -11.18 27.99 -15.91
CA GLN A 67 -9.85 27.44 -16.14
C GLN A 67 -8.92 28.31 -17.02
N PHE A 68 -9.29 29.53 -17.39
CA PHE A 68 -8.33 30.48 -17.96
C PHE A 68 -7.24 30.79 -16.95
N VAL A 69 -6.04 31.04 -17.43
CA VAL A 69 -4.89 31.46 -16.60
C VAL A 69 -4.82 32.98 -16.57
N LEU A 70 -4.92 33.54 -15.38
CA LEU A 70 -4.91 34.99 -15.19
C LEU A 70 -3.76 35.43 -14.31
N VAL A 71 -3.30 36.66 -14.58
CA VAL A 71 -2.55 37.48 -13.65
C VAL A 71 -3.38 38.73 -13.37
N ALA A 72 -3.68 38.95 -12.09
CA ALA A 72 -4.45 40.12 -11.63
C ALA A 72 -3.62 40.95 -10.65
N THR A 73 -3.58 42.24 -10.88
CA THR A 73 -3.01 43.23 -9.95
C THR A 73 -4.14 44.14 -9.51
N GLY A 74 -4.23 44.40 -8.22
CA GLY A 74 -5.28 45.26 -7.70
C GLY A 74 -5.15 45.52 -6.22
N LYS A 75 -6.02 46.37 -5.72
CA LYS A 75 -6.05 46.82 -4.33
C LYS A 75 -6.91 45.89 -3.49
N MET A 76 -6.37 45.45 -2.36
CA MET A 76 -7.10 44.62 -1.42
C MET A 76 -8.09 45.45 -0.59
N ARG A 77 -9.31 44.93 -0.42
CA ARG A 77 -10.31 45.50 0.48
C ARG A 77 -11.03 44.41 1.30
N ALA A 78 -11.65 44.81 2.41
CA ALA A 78 -12.58 43.96 3.12
C ALA A 78 -13.82 43.66 2.26
N ARG A 79 -14.36 42.47 2.34
CA ARG A 79 -15.71 42.19 1.80
C ARG A 79 -16.74 42.96 2.59
N GLY A 80 -17.86 43.33 1.95
CA GLY A 80 -18.98 43.99 2.61
C GLY A 80 -19.49 43.19 3.79
N GLU A 81 -20.06 43.86 4.77
CA GLU A 81 -20.66 43.24 5.96
C GLU A 81 -21.73 42.19 5.55
N GLY A 82 -21.57 40.96 6.06
CA GLY A 82 -22.44 39.82 5.71
C GLY A 82 -22.10 39.15 4.35
N LEU A 83 -21.07 39.57 3.64
CA LEU A 83 -20.61 38.98 2.38
C LEU A 83 -19.34 38.14 2.53
N GLU A 84 -18.88 37.95 3.77
CA GLU A 84 -17.74 37.09 4.05
C GLU A 84 -18.04 35.63 3.71
N ASN A 85 -17.05 34.91 3.20
CA ASN A 85 -17.16 33.49 2.91
C ASN A 85 -16.32 32.65 3.90
N PRO A 86 -16.94 32.07 4.95
CA PRO A 86 -16.20 31.32 5.97
C PRO A 86 -15.55 30.02 5.46
N LYS A 87 -15.89 29.61 4.23
CA LYS A 87 -15.28 28.42 3.60
C LYS A 87 -13.91 28.68 2.98
N LEU A 88 -13.53 29.92 2.79
CA LEU A 88 -12.25 30.34 2.21
C LEU A 88 -11.40 31.02 3.29
N LYS A 89 -10.11 30.75 3.32
CA LYS A 89 -9.15 31.47 4.19
C LYS A 89 -9.12 32.96 3.85
N THR A 90 -9.25 33.28 2.56
CA THR A 90 -9.32 34.66 2.04
C THR A 90 -10.73 35.26 2.13
N GLY A 91 -11.68 34.54 2.73
CA GLY A 91 -13.11 34.86 2.63
C GLY A 91 -13.54 36.19 3.23
N LYS A 92 -12.69 36.88 4.01
CA LYS A 92 -12.94 38.22 4.56
C LYS A 92 -12.46 39.35 3.65
N VAL A 93 -11.65 39.04 2.64
CA VAL A 93 -11.05 40.02 1.74
C VAL A 93 -11.34 39.69 0.29
N GLU A 94 -11.21 40.70 -0.57
CA GLU A 94 -11.35 40.58 -2.02
C GLU A 94 -10.43 41.61 -2.69
N MET A 95 -10.07 41.37 -3.95
CA MET A 95 -9.26 42.26 -4.73
C MET A 95 -10.11 43.08 -5.68
N VAL A 96 -10.02 44.39 -5.60
CA VAL A 96 -10.47 45.31 -6.67
C VAL A 96 -9.40 45.34 -7.74
N VAL A 97 -9.74 44.93 -8.94
CA VAL A 97 -8.75 44.71 -10.01
C VAL A 97 -8.42 45.99 -10.75
N ASP A 98 -7.14 46.41 -10.68
CA ASP A 98 -6.60 47.52 -11.47
C ASP A 98 -6.08 47.06 -12.83
N LYS A 99 -5.49 45.85 -12.89
CA LYS A 99 -4.95 45.29 -14.13
C LYS A 99 -5.24 43.80 -14.18
N LEU A 100 -5.81 43.36 -15.30
CA LEU A 100 -6.10 41.95 -15.57
C LEU A 100 -5.39 41.52 -16.87
N VAL A 101 -4.71 40.38 -16.84
CA VAL A 101 -4.06 39.79 -18.00
C VAL A 101 -4.53 38.33 -18.14
N ILE A 102 -4.99 37.98 -19.32
CA ILE A 102 -5.24 36.56 -19.69
C ILE A 102 -3.91 36.03 -20.26
N GLU A 103 -3.20 35.25 -19.45
CA GLU A 103 -1.95 34.63 -19.88
C GLU A 103 -2.22 33.46 -20.82
N ASN A 104 -3.30 32.69 -20.56
CA ASN A 104 -3.71 31.61 -21.46
C ASN A 104 -5.21 31.32 -21.35
N ARG A 105 -5.78 30.86 -22.47
CA ARG A 105 -7.18 30.46 -22.57
C ARG A 105 -7.31 28.95 -22.41
N SER A 106 -8.38 28.46 -21.83
CA SER A 106 -8.71 27.05 -21.71
C SER A 106 -9.76 26.67 -22.76
N LYS A 107 -9.66 25.45 -23.29
CA LYS A 107 -10.78 24.78 -23.92
C LYS A 107 -11.79 24.32 -22.86
N PRO A 108 -13.05 24.01 -23.25
CA PRO A 108 -14.00 23.38 -22.34
C PRO A 108 -13.37 22.15 -21.69
N MET A 109 -13.57 22.00 -20.39
CA MET A 109 -13.02 20.89 -19.62
C MET A 109 -13.65 19.56 -20.07
N PRO A 110 -12.85 18.47 -20.19
CA PRO A 110 -13.38 17.15 -20.53
C PRO A 110 -14.20 16.50 -19.42
N PHE A 111 -14.09 17.02 -18.20
CA PHE A 111 -14.85 16.61 -17.01
C PHE A 111 -14.80 17.72 -15.94
N GLU A 112 -15.72 17.67 -15.00
CA GLU A 112 -15.72 18.56 -13.83
C GLU A 112 -14.66 18.10 -12.81
N LEU A 113 -13.79 19.00 -12.37
CA LEU A 113 -12.62 18.67 -11.54
C LEU A 113 -12.99 18.02 -10.19
N ASN A 114 -14.13 18.38 -9.61
CA ASN A 114 -14.55 17.90 -8.30
C ASN A 114 -15.67 16.83 -8.39
N ASP A 115 -15.86 16.22 -9.55
CA ASP A 115 -16.82 15.12 -9.70
C ASP A 115 -16.14 13.78 -9.44
N ASP A 116 -16.46 13.15 -8.30
CA ASP A 116 -15.95 11.86 -7.90
C ASP A 116 -16.46 10.70 -8.79
N LYS A 117 -17.53 10.92 -9.56
CA LYS A 117 -18.15 9.91 -10.44
C LYS A 117 -17.46 9.77 -11.79
N VAL A 118 -16.51 10.64 -12.10
CA VAL A 118 -15.76 10.59 -13.35
C VAL A 118 -14.95 9.29 -13.42
N ASN A 119 -15.06 8.60 -14.56
CA ASN A 119 -14.34 7.36 -14.81
C ASN A 119 -12.82 7.55 -14.66
N GLU A 120 -12.17 6.60 -13.99
CA GLU A 120 -10.73 6.62 -13.74
C GLU A 120 -9.91 6.75 -15.03
N GLU A 121 -10.30 6.09 -16.12
CA GLU A 121 -9.59 6.19 -17.40
C GLU A 121 -9.57 7.61 -17.96
N ILE A 122 -10.66 8.37 -17.78
CA ILE A 122 -10.73 9.77 -18.20
C ILE A 122 -9.79 10.62 -17.32
N LYS A 123 -9.81 10.39 -15.99
CA LYS A 123 -8.90 11.06 -15.05
C LYS A 123 -7.44 10.77 -15.40
N LEU A 124 -7.08 9.53 -15.70
CA LEU A 124 -5.73 9.13 -16.09
C LEU A 124 -5.31 9.71 -17.46
N LYS A 125 -6.25 9.80 -18.42
CA LYS A 125 -5.99 10.43 -19.72
C LYS A 125 -5.66 11.91 -19.61
N TYR A 126 -6.34 12.61 -18.73
CA TYR A 126 -6.16 14.03 -18.47
C TYR A 126 -5.59 14.26 -17.07
N ARG A 127 -4.65 13.43 -16.66
CA ARG A 127 -4.10 13.43 -15.29
C ARG A 127 -3.63 14.80 -14.83
N TYR A 128 -3.04 15.60 -15.71
CA TYR A 128 -2.62 16.97 -15.43
C TYR A 128 -3.78 17.92 -15.07
N LEU A 129 -5.03 17.57 -15.41
CA LEU A 129 -6.21 18.32 -14.98
C LEU A 129 -6.68 17.83 -13.61
N GLU A 130 -6.72 16.53 -13.39
CA GLU A 130 -7.06 15.96 -12.08
C GLU A 130 -6.09 16.43 -10.98
N LEU A 131 -4.80 16.53 -11.30
CA LEU A 131 -3.79 17.08 -10.38
C LEU A 131 -4.02 18.55 -9.99
N ARG A 132 -4.95 19.27 -10.63
CA ARG A 132 -5.40 20.61 -10.20
C ARG A 132 -6.39 20.57 -9.04
N THR A 133 -6.94 19.41 -8.68
CA THR A 133 -7.89 19.31 -7.58
C THR A 133 -7.19 19.52 -6.23
N GLN A 134 -7.90 20.07 -5.25
CA GLN A 134 -7.36 20.24 -3.90
C GLN A 134 -7.00 18.90 -3.28
N LYS A 135 -7.84 17.87 -3.46
CA LYS A 135 -7.57 16.49 -3.00
C LYS A 135 -6.22 15.99 -3.50
N SER A 136 -5.96 16.10 -4.82
CA SER A 136 -4.67 15.65 -5.38
C SER A 136 -3.50 16.46 -4.82
N TYR A 137 -3.65 17.79 -4.73
CA TYR A 137 -2.60 18.65 -4.18
C TYR A 137 -2.25 18.28 -2.74
N ASP A 138 -3.24 18.05 -1.89
CA ASP A 138 -3.06 17.68 -0.48
C ASP A 138 -2.36 16.31 -0.35
N ILE A 139 -2.72 15.33 -1.18
CA ILE A 139 -2.03 14.04 -1.25
C ILE A 139 -0.53 14.21 -1.55
N PHE A 140 -0.18 14.98 -2.60
CA PHE A 140 1.22 15.18 -2.97
C PHE A 140 1.98 16.07 -1.98
N LYS A 141 1.31 17.00 -1.33
CA LYS A 141 1.87 17.80 -0.24
C LYS A 141 2.22 16.90 0.97
N LEU A 142 1.31 16.00 1.36
CA LEU A 142 1.55 15.02 2.41
C LEU A 142 2.69 14.07 2.01
N ARG A 143 2.68 13.54 0.79
CA ARG A 143 3.76 12.68 0.26
C ARG A 143 5.13 13.36 0.34
N SER A 144 5.21 14.63 -0.09
CA SER A 144 6.45 15.42 0.00
C SER A 144 6.91 15.58 1.44
N LYS A 145 5.98 15.94 2.35
CA LYS A 145 6.26 16.11 3.79
C LYS A 145 6.75 14.80 4.43
N ALA A 146 6.09 13.68 4.14
CA ALA A 146 6.46 12.35 4.63
C ALA A 146 7.86 11.92 4.13
N THR A 147 8.16 12.16 2.83
CA THR A 147 9.47 11.82 2.26
C THR A 147 10.60 12.64 2.88
N ILE A 148 10.39 13.94 3.11
CA ILE A 148 11.36 14.80 3.79
C ILE A 148 11.53 14.36 5.25
N ALA A 149 10.44 14.04 5.93
CA ALA A 149 10.48 13.54 7.31
C ALA A 149 11.27 12.23 7.43
N ALA A 150 11.10 11.32 6.45
CA ALA A 150 11.86 10.08 6.41
C ALA A 150 13.37 10.33 6.28
N ARG A 151 13.78 11.21 5.36
CA ARG A 151 15.20 11.57 5.21
C ARG A 151 15.78 12.18 6.49
N ASN A 152 15.06 13.13 7.09
CA ASN A 152 15.53 13.78 8.31
C ASN A 152 15.66 12.77 9.47
N ALA A 153 14.70 11.86 9.64
CA ALA A 153 14.73 10.84 10.68
C ALA A 153 15.90 9.87 10.51
N LEU A 154 16.21 9.48 9.27
CA LEU A 154 17.32 8.57 9.00
C LEU A 154 18.68 9.27 9.10
N ASP A 155 18.78 10.54 8.69
CA ASP A 155 19.97 11.37 8.89
C ASP A 155 20.26 11.56 10.39
N GLU A 156 19.24 11.87 11.21
CA GLU A 156 19.35 11.96 12.68
C GLU A 156 19.78 10.63 13.35
N LEU A 157 19.54 9.49 12.68
CA LEU A 157 19.97 8.16 13.10
C LEU A 157 21.31 7.73 12.49
N ASP A 158 22.02 8.65 11.85
CA ASP A 158 23.35 8.45 11.24
C ASP A 158 23.35 7.48 10.04
N PHE A 159 22.25 7.45 9.27
CA PHE A 159 22.16 6.72 8.01
C PHE A 159 22.61 7.59 6.83
N LEU A 160 23.39 7.02 5.92
CA LEU A 160 23.82 7.67 4.69
C LEU A 160 22.85 7.37 3.55
N GLU A 161 22.35 8.40 2.85
CA GLU A 161 21.59 8.22 1.62
C GLU A 161 22.55 7.91 0.47
N VAL A 162 22.47 6.68 -0.09
CA VAL A 162 23.34 6.24 -1.20
C VAL A 162 22.48 5.70 -2.33
N GLU A 163 22.65 6.27 -3.54
CA GLU A 163 21.96 5.80 -4.74
C GLU A 163 22.59 4.51 -5.28
N THR A 164 21.76 3.57 -5.67
CA THR A 164 22.16 2.31 -6.31
C THR A 164 21.78 2.33 -7.80
N PRO A 165 22.40 1.49 -8.65
CA PRO A 165 22.12 1.48 -10.09
C PRO A 165 20.64 1.18 -10.42
N ILE A 166 20.10 1.91 -11.40
CA ILE A 166 18.78 1.65 -11.98
C ILE A 166 18.87 0.64 -13.14
N ILE A 167 19.97 0.58 -13.85
CA ILE A 167 20.24 -0.48 -14.83
C ILE A 167 21.25 -1.44 -14.25
N THR A 168 20.87 -2.70 -14.07
CA THR A 168 21.66 -3.71 -13.38
C THR A 168 21.56 -5.06 -14.09
N LYS A 169 22.17 -6.09 -13.54
CA LYS A 169 22.00 -7.46 -13.98
C LYS A 169 20.63 -8.00 -13.55
N SER A 170 19.98 -8.81 -14.39
CA SER A 170 18.78 -9.55 -14.01
C SER A 170 19.08 -10.50 -12.86
N THR A 171 18.30 -10.41 -11.80
CA THR A 171 18.42 -11.25 -10.61
C THR A 171 17.04 -11.74 -10.18
N PRO A 172 16.84 -13.03 -9.91
CA PRO A 172 15.53 -13.55 -9.51
C PRO A 172 15.22 -13.20 -8.06
N GLU A 173 14.39 -12.15 -7.85
CA GLU A 173 13.93 -11.71 -6.53
C GLU A 173 12.43 -11.96 -6.30
N GLY A 174 11.79 -12.84 -7.09
CA GLY A 174 10.38 -13.22 -6.94
C GLY A 174 9.48 -12.74 -8.08
N ALA A 175 9.56 -11.47 -8.51
CA ALA A 175 8.84 -10.95 -9.68
C ALA A 175 9.63 -11.16 -10.99
N ARG A 176 9.00 -10.86 -12.13
CA ARG A 176 9.73 -10.77 -13.41
C ARG A 176 10.39 -9.41 -13.54
N ASP A 177 11.58 -9.39 -14.16
CA ASP A 177 12.34 -8.18 -14.42
C ASP A 177 11.86 -7.49 -15.69
N TYR A 178 11.90 -6.16 -15.70
CA TYR A 178 11.88 -5.37 -16.93
C TYR A 178 13.26 -5.36 -17.56
N LEU A 179 13.39 -5.82 -18.80
CA LEU A 179 14.65 -5.92 -19.50
C LEU A 179 14.90 -4.70 -20.39
N VAL A 180 16.13 -4.19 -20.36
CA VAL A 180 16.60 -3.07 -21.19
C VAL A 180 17.74 -3.57 -22.07
N PRO A 181 17.58 -3.63 -23.40
CA PRO A 181 18.62 -4.14 -24.29
C PRO A 181 19.83 -3.21 -24.33
N SER A 182 21.03 -3.81 -24.38
CA SER A 182 22.28 -3.08 -24.52
C SER A 182 22.61 -2.81 -25.99
N ARG A 183 22.84 -1.54 -26.36
CA ARG A 183 23.32 -1.19 -27.70
C ARG A 183 24.81 -1.54 -27.89
N VAL A 184 25.60 -1.51 -26.81
CA VAL A 184 27.05 -1.73 -26.86
C VAL A 184 27.38 -3.21 -26.85
N HIS A 185 26.61 -4.02 -26.13
CA HIS A 185 26.79 -5.47 -26.00
C HIS A 185 25.59 -6.17 -26.66
N SER A 186 25.75 -6.48 -27.96
CA SER A 186 24.68 -7.09 -28.76
C SER A 186 24.23 -8.43 -28.19
N GLY A 187 22.92 -8.58 -27.98
CA GLY A 187 22.32 -9.78 -27.40
C GLY A 187 22.32 -9.83 -25.88
N GLU A 188 22.90 -8.82 -25.21
CA GLU A 188 22.87 -8.70 -23.76
C GLU A 188 21.87 -7.63 -23.28
N PHE A 189 21.38 -7.81 -22.06
CA PHE A 189 20.35 -6.96 -21.47
C PHE A 189 20.74 -6.52 -20.08
N TYR A 190 20.44 -5.28 -19.77
CA TYR A 190 20.25 -4.82 -18.39
C TYR A 190 18.84 -5.18 -17.92
N ALA A 191 18.65 -5.21 -16.60
CA ALA A 191 17.34 -5.26 -15.98
C ALA A 191 17.11 -4.01 -15.11
N LEU A 192 15.84 -3.61 -14.94
CA LEU A 192 15.45 -2.63 -13.94
C LEU A 192 15.34 -3.33 -12.57
N PRO A 193 15.82 -2.74 -11.48
CA PRO A 193 15.91 -3.40 -10.18
C PRO A 193 14.53 -3.59 -9.55
N GLN A 194 14.27 -4.78 -9.01
CA GLN A 194 13.09 -5.05 -8.21
C GLN A 194 13.16 -4.41 -6.83
N SER A 195 14.39 -4.29 -6.31
CA SER A 195 14.79 -3.60 -5.08
C SER A 195 16.30 -3.36 -5.07
N PRO A 196 16.85 -2.52 -4.18
CA PRO A 196 18.30 -2.37 -4.00
C PRO A 196 18.97 -3.52 -3.25
N GLN A 197 18.29 -4.66 -3.00
CA GLN A 197 18.70 -5.70 -2.04
C GLN A 197 20.16 -6.13 -2.13
N LEU A 198 20.65 -6.45 -3.31
CA LEU A 198 22.02 -6.93 -3.47
C LEU A 198 23.06 -5.82 -3.27
N PHE A 199 22.74 -4.61 -3.71
CA PHE A 199 23.65 -3.47 -3.58
C PHE A 199 23.75 -2.97 -2.15
N LYS A 200 22.66 -2.94 -1.39
CA LYS A 200 22.71 -2.53 0.02
C LYS A 200 23.51 -3.50 0.87
N GLN A 201 23.46 -4.82 0.58
CA GLN A 201 24.32 -5.78 1.23
C GLN A 201 25.81 -5.58 0.87
N LEU A 202 26.11 -5.25 -0.40
CA LEU A 202 27.48 -4.88 -0.80
C LEU A 202 27.97 -3.60 -0.11
N LEU A 203 27.10 -2.63 0.16
CA LEU A 203 27.46 -1.44 0.94
C LEU A 203 27.82 -1.79 2.38
N MET A 204 27.13 -2.78 3.00
CA MET A 204 27.52 -3.28 4.32
C MET A 204 28.90 -3.93 4.29
N VAL A 205 29.20 -4.77 3.29
CA VAL A 205 30.55 -5.31 3.07
C VAL A 205 31.57 -4.19 2.82
N GLY A 206 31.16 -3.13 2.13
CA GLY A 206 31.95 -1.92 1.89
C GLY A 206 32.17 -1.02 3.11
N GLY A 207 31.59 -1.35 4.27
CA GLY A 207 31.79 -0.64 5.53
C GLY A 207 30.97 0.66 5.67
N PHE A 208 29.88 0.79 4.91
CA PHE A 208 28.96 1.97 5.05
C PHE A 208 28.15 1.97 6.35
N ASP A 209 28.11 0.84 7.05
CA ASP A 209 27.48 0.62 8.35
C ASP A 209 25.96 0.88 8.39
N ARG A 210 25.48 2.07 7.97
CA ARG A 210 24.07 2.48 7.94
C ARG A 210 23.75 3.13 6.60
N TYR A 211 22.88 2.50 5.83
CA TYR A 211 22.46 2.93 4.50
C TYR A 211 20.97 3.14 4.43
N PHE A 212 20.53 4.14 3.69
CA PHE A 212 19.17 4.22 3.18
C PHE A 212 19.10 4.79 1.76
N GLN A 213 17.95 4.60 1.12
CA GLN A 213 17.63 5.19 -0.18
C GLN A 213 16.12 5.35 -0.33
N ILE A 214 15.69 6.47 -0.92
CA ILE A 214 14.32 6.58 -1.47
C ILE A 214 14.35 5.98 -2.88
N ALA A 215 14.22 4.66 -2.94
CA ALA A 215 14.53 3.85 -4.11
C ALA A 215 13.35 3.72 -5.08
N LYS A 216 13.61 3.83 -6.39
CA LYS A 216 12.69 3.40 -7.43
C LYS A 216 12.86 1.90 -7.68
N CYS A 217 11.74 1.19 -7.63
CA CYS A 217 11.66 -0.26 -7.82
C CYS A 217 10.72 -0.59 -8.97
N PHE A 218 10.99 -1.70 -9.67
CA PHE A 218 10.27 -2.11 -10.87
C PHE A 218 9.95 -3.60 -10.80
N ARG A 219 8.68 -3.96 -11.01
CA ARG A 219 8.25 -5.37 -11.01
C ARG A 219 7.22 -5.61 -12.11
N ASP A 220 7.48 -6.58 -12.97
CA ASP A 220 6.52 -7.02 -14.01
C ASP A 220 5.62 -8.10 -13.42
N GLU A 221 4.59 -7.67 -12.72
CA GLU A 221 3.59 -8.50 -12.05
C GLU A 221 2.17 -8.10 -12.44
N ASP A 222 1.20 -8.94 -12.08
CA ASP A 222 -0.22 -8.60 -12.21
C ASP A 222 -0.58 -7.43 -11.30
N LEU A 223 -1.14 -6.37 -11.90
CA LEU A 223 -1.47 -5.15 -11.19
C LEU A 223 -2.81 -5.27 -10.45
N ARG A 224 -2.83 -4.71 -9.24
CA ARG A 224 -4.00 -4.63 -8.35
C ARG A 224 -4.20 -3.18 -7.90
N ALA A 225 -5.19 -2.95 -7.04
CA ALA A 225 -5.44 -1.61 -6.49
C ALA A 225 -4.24 -1.02 -5.73
N ASP A 226 -3.42 -1.88 -5.11
CA ASP A 226 -2.26 -1.55 -4.29
C ASP A 226 -0.90 -1.87 -4.95
N ARG A 227 -0.88 -2.17 -6.27
CA ARG A 227 0.34 -2.51 -7.03
C ARG A 227 0.50 -1.69 -8.29
N GLN A 228 1.74 -1.28 -8.56
CA GLN A 228 2.18 -0.60 -9.77
C GLN A 228 3.46 -1.23 -10.31
N PRO A 229 3.72 -1.20 -11.64
CA PRO A 229 4.93 -1.78 -12.21
C PRO A 229 6.19 -1.00 -11.84
N GLU A 230 6.04 0.26 -11.48
CA GLU A 230 7.05 1.12 -10.90
C GLU A 230 6.53 1.78 -9.63
N PHE A 231 7.28 1.70 -8.56
CA PHE A 231 6.90 2.21 -7.24
C PHE A 231 8.12 2.71 -6.47
N THR A 232 7.89 3.29 -5.31
CA THR A 232 8.96 3.86 -4.48
C THR A 232 9.00 3.19 -3.12
N GLN A 233 10.21 2.84 -2.66
CA GLN A 233 10.47 2.32 -1.32
C GLN A 233 11.34 3.29 -0.52
N ILE A 234 11.14 3.32 0.79
CA ILE A 234 12.16 3.76 1.75
C ILE A 234 12.92 2.49 2.09
N ASP A 235 14.12 2.35 1.57
CA ASP A 235 14.96 1.16 1.72
C ASP A 235 16.08 1.44 2.70
N VAL A 236 16.30 0.52 3.66
CA VAL A 236 17.21 0.69 4.79
C VAL A 236 18.00 -0.59 5.03
N GLU A 237 19.29 -0.46 5.34
CA GLU A 237 20.16 -1.58 5.76
C GLU A 237 21.19 -1.09 6.78
N MET A 238 21.52 -1.93 7.76
CA MET A 238 22.48 -1.60 8.80
C MET A 238 23.32 -2.83 9.21
N SER A 239 24.56 -2.58 9.60
CA SER A 239 25.52 -3.60 10.05
C SER A 239 25.50 -3.76 11.57
N PHE A 240 26.03 -4.90 12.05
CA PHE A 240 26.21 -5.23 13.46
C PHE A 240 24.91 -5.07 14.29
N CYS A 241 23.81 -5.54 13.74
CA CYS A 241 22.48 -5.45 14.34
C CYS A 241 21.81 -6.81 14.47
N ASP A 242 20.87 -6.89 15.38
CA ASP A 242 19.88 -7.94 15.47
C ASP A 242 18.50 -7.48 14.99
N GLN A 243 17.50 -8.35 15.11
CA GLN A 243 16.13 -8.07 14.69
C GLN A 243 15.50 -6.90 15.46
N GLU A 244 15.78 -6.79 16.77
CA GLU A 244 15.23 -5.73 17.62
C GLU A 244 15.79 -4.36 17.27
N ASP A 245 17.09 -4.28 16.96
CA ASP A 245 17.74 -3.05 16.50
C ASP A 245 17.09 -2.50 15.22
N VAL A 246 16.80 -3.39 14.26
CA VAL A 246 16.16 -3.00 13.00
C VAL A 246 14.71 -2.57 13.21
N ILE A 247 13.95 -3.29 14.06
CA ILE A 247 12.57 -2.94 14.42
C ILE A 247 12.54 -1.57 15.11
N GLU A 248 13.46 -1.30 16.04
CA GLU A 248 13.54 -0.01 16.73
C GLU A 248 13.78 1.16 15.75
N VAL A 249 14.67 0.99 14.78
CA VAL A 249 14.92 2.00 13.73
C VAL A 249 13.67 2.21 12.88
N ALA A 250 12.99 1.13 12.49
CA ALA A 250 11.76 1.22 11.68
C ALA A 250 10.63 1.92 12.44
N GLU A 251 10.44 1.61 13.73
CA GLU A 251 9.43 2.28 14.58
C GLU A 251 9.74 3.77 14.73
N LYS A 252 11.00 4.16 15.01
CA LYS A 252 11.42 5.56 15.10
C LYS A 252 11.16 6.32 13.79
N LEU A 253 11.48 5.70 12.66
CA LEU A 253 11.23 6.26 11.33
C LEU A 253 9.73 6.51 11.11
N ILE A 254 8.89 5.52 11.36
CA ILE A 254 7.43 5.59 11.19
C ILE A 254 6.85 6.67 12.11
N HIS A 255 7.22 6.68 13.39
CA HIS A 255 6.77 7.70 14.34
C HIS A 255 7.13 9.11 13.88
N ASN A 256 8.35 9.32 13.39
CA ASN A 256 8.78 10.63 12.88
C ASN A 256 7.95 11.06 11.67
N ILE A 257 7.72 10.17 10.70
CA ILE A 257 6.92 10.46 9.51
C ILE A 257 5.50 10.88 9.91
N PHE A 258 4.82 10.10 10.76
CA PHE A 258 3.44 10.37 11.16
C PHE A 258 3.33 11.66 11.98
N THR A 259 4.21 11.85 12.95
CA THR A 259 4.27 13.08 13.77
C THR A 259 4.49 14.32 12.91
N LYS A 260 5.41 14.26 11.94
CA LYS A 260 5.65 15.40 11.01
C LYS A 260 4.48 15.64 10.06
N CYS A 261 3.63 14.65 9.84
CA CYS A 261 2.41 14.77 9.05
C CYS A 261 1.17 15.12 9.89
N ASP A 262 1.34 15.41 11.18
CA ASP A 262 0.28 15.77 12.12
C ASP A 262 -0.77 14.64 12.29
N ILE A 263 -0.31 13.37 12.25
CA ILE A 263 -1.13 12.17 12.44
C ILE A 263 -0.66 11.45 13.70
N GLU A 264 -1.59 11.18 14.61
CA GLU A 264 -1.31 10.42 15.83
C GLU A 264 -1.35 8.92 15.56
N ILE A 265 -0.38 8.18 16.13
CA ILE A 265 -0.31 6.72 16.06
C ILE A 265 0.05 6.13 17.43
N PRO A 266 -0.23 4.83 17.68
CA PRO A 266 0.15 4.17 18.94
C PRO A 266 1.65 4.27 19.22
N SER A 267 2.01 4.48 20.48
CA SER A 267 3.42 4.61 20.89
C SER A 267 4.21 3.31 20.82
N LYS A 268 3.53 2.16 20.79
CA LYS A 268 4.11 0.82 20.64
C LYS A 268 3.30 0.04 19.63
N PHE A 269 3.99 -0.68 18.76
CA PHE A 269 3.37 -1.55 17.79
C PHE A 269 3.17 -2.94 18.38
N LYS A 270 2.05 -3.58 18.04
CA LYS A 270 1.76 -4.96 18.42
C LYS A 270 2.74 -5.91 17.75
N ARG A 271 2.96 -7.08 18.35
CA ARG A 271 3.82 -8.14 17.81
C ARG A 271 3.07 -9.46 17.81
N MET A 272 3.27 -10.24 16.78
CA MET A 272 2.61 -11.53 16.57
C MET A 272 3.51 -12.42 15.71
N THR A 273 3.51 -13.71 15.98
CA THR A 273 4.16 -14.67 15.09
C THR A 273 3.32 -14.90 13.84
N TYR A 274 3.93 -15.29 12.74
CA TYR A 274 3.23 -15.71 11.51
C TYR A 274 2.19 -16.81 11.80
N THR A 275 2.55 -17.78 12.64
CA THR A 275 1.63 -18.86 13.02
C THR A 275 0.39 -18.31 13.74
N GLU A 276 0.55 -17.40 14.70
CA GLU A 276 -0.57 -16.76 15.40
C GLU A 276 -1.43 -15.93 14.45
N ALA A 277 -0.81 -15.17 13.54
CA ALA A 277 -1.53 -14.39 12.53
C ALA A 277 -2.39 -15.29 11.63
N MET A 278 -1.82 -16.35 11.12
CA MET A 278 -2.54 -17.32 10.27
C MET A 278 -3.62 -18.08 11.04
N GLU A 279 -3.32 -18.61 12.22
CA GLU A 279 -4.27 -19.41 12.99
C GLU A 279 -5.45 -18.58 13.53
N ASN A 280 -5.22 -17.31 13.92
CA ASN A 280 -6.26 -16.49 14.55
C ASN A 280 -7.00 -15.59 13.57
N TYR A 281 -6.38 -15.24 12.42
CA TYR A 281 -6.96 -14.28 11.48
C TYR A 281 -7.00 -14.74 10.03
N GLY A 282 -6.34 -15.86 9.70
CA GLY A 282 -6.28 -16.42 8.35
C GLY A 282 -5.51 -15.55 7.36
N SER A 283 -4.58 -14.73 7.86
CA SER A 283 -3.79 -13.80 7.06
C SER A 283 -2.46 -13.50 7.75
N ASP A 284 -1.40 -13.37 6.98
CA ASP A 284 -0.09 -12.86 7.41
C ASP A 284 -0.06 -11.34 7.66
N LYS A 285 -1.15 -10.65 7.33
CA LYS A 285 -1.35 -9.20 7.49
C LYS A 285 -2.74 -8.87 8.01
N PRO A 286 -3.09 -9.31 9.23
CA PRO A 286 -4.43 -9.09 9.76
C PRO A 286 -4.70 -7.60 10.05
N ASP A 287 -5.93 -7.17 9.77
CA ASP A 287 -6.41 -5.87 10.22
C ASP A 287 -6.79 -5.95 11.71
N MET A 288 -6.07 -5.23 12.54
CA MET A 288 -6.20 -5.22 13.99
C MET A 288 -7.11 -4.12 14.54
N ARG A 289 -7.81 -3.39 13.65
CA ARG A 289 -8.74 -2.30 14.04
C ARG A 289 -10.06 -2.82 14.62
N TYR A 290 -10.36 -4.09 14.41
CA TYR A 290 -11.59 -4.74 14.90
C TYR A 290 -11.30 -6.14 15.44
N ASP A 291 -12.09 -6.54 16.43
CA ASP A 291 -11.91 -7.81 17.14
C ASP A 291 -12.85 -8.89 16.56
N LEU A 292 -12.37 -9.64 15.59
CA LEU A 292 -12.98 -10.86 15.06
C LEU A 292 -11.89 -11.91 14.89
N SER A 293 -11.53 -12.63 15.93
CA SER A 293 -10.52 -13.68 15.89
C SER A 293 -11.14 -15.08 15.71
N MET A 294 -10.42 -15.96 15.05
CA MET A 294 -10.80 -17.36 14.90
C MET A 294 -10.28 -18.20 16.06
N VAL A 295 -11.08 -19.17 16.50
CA VAL A 295 -10.73 -20.09 17.57
C VAL A 295 -10.68 -21.51 17.00
N ASP A 296 -9.71 -22.32 17.44
CA ASP A 296 -9.64 -23.74 17.06
C ASP A 296 -10.62 -24.58 17.90
N VAL A 297 -11.42 -25.38 17.24
CA VAL A 297 -12.44 -26.25 17.85
C VAL A 297 -12.38 -27.70 17.33
N ILE A 298 -11.27 -28.05 16.67
CA ILE A 298 -11.11 -29.37 16.04
C ILE A 298 -11.25 -30.52 17.04
N ASP A 299 -10.79 -30.35 18.28
CA ASP A 299 -10.89 -31.34 19.37
C ASP A 299 -12.34 -31.59 19.83
N ILE A 300 -13.19 -30.55 19.78
CA ILE A 300 -14.62 -30.69 20.10
C ILE A 300 -15.32 -31.41 18.97
N PHE A 301 -15.07 -31.03 17.74
CA PHE A 301 -15.66 -31.66 16.55
C PHE A 301 -15.18 -33.10 16.31
N ALA A 302 -14.03 -33.49 16.85
CA ALA A 302 -13.55 -34.86 16.82
C ALA A 302 -14.52 -35.86 17.52
N ARG A 303 -15.32 -35.37 18.47
CA ARG A 303 -16.27 -36.17 19.27
C ARG A 303 -17.69 -36.14 18.72
N CYS A 304 -17.98 -35.29 17.71
CA CYS A 304 -19.34 -35.14 17.20
C CYS A 304 -19.82 -36.37 16.39
N ASP A 305 -21.12 -36.57 16.38
CA ASP A 305 -21.78 -37.65 15.63
C ASP A 305 -21.99 -37.26 14.16
N ASN A 306 -20.87 -36.86 13.49
CA ASN A 306 -20.85 -36.53 12.07
C ASN A 306 -19.53 -37.00 11.45
N GLU A 307 -19.61 -37.99 10.57
CA GLU A 307 -18.45 -38.63 9.94
C GLU A 307 -17.55 -37.68 9.17
N ILE A 308 -18.09 -36.60 8.60
CA ILE A 308 -17.29 -35.63 7.85
C ILE A 308 -16.34 -34.89 8.80
N PHE A 309 -16.88 -34.32 9.88
CA PHE A 309 -16.08 -33.56 10.85
C PHE A 309 -15.13 -34.45 11.64
N SER A 310 -15.60 -35.62 12.10
CA SER A 310 -14.74 -36.55 12.83
C SER A 310 -13.59 -37.08 11.97
N ASN A 311 -13.78 -37.25 10.64
CA ASN A 311 -12.72 -37.66 9.72
C ASN A 311 -11.70 -36.51 9.49
N ILE A 312 -12.16 -35.27 9.36
CA ILE A 312 -11.28 -34.08 9.28
C ILE A 312 -10.42 -33.99 10.54
N ALA A 313 -11.01 -34.21 11.71
CA ALA A 313 -10.32 -34.07 12.99
C ALA A 313 -9.30 -35.19 13.29
N LYS A 314 -9.27 -36.29 12.52
CA LYS A 314 -8.28 -37.38 12.67
C LYS A 314 -6.84 -36.93 12.37
N ASP A 315 -6.67 -35.92 11.52
CA ASP A 315 -5.36 -35.36 11.18
C ASP A 315 -5.32 -33.83 11.44
N PRO A 316 -5.08 -33.44 12.70
CA PRO A 316 -5.03 -32.03 13.07
C PRO A 316 -3.77 -31.30 12.55
N LYS A 317 -2.78 -32.02 12.01
CA LYS A 317 -1.63 -31.37 11.33
C LYS A 317 -2.05 -30.83 9.97
N ALA A 318 -2.73 -31.64 9.15
CA ALA A 318 -3.15 -31.29 7.81
C ALA A 318 -4.46 -30.49 7.75
N ASN A 319 -5.31 -30.58 8.78
CA ASN A 319 -6.66 -30.03 8.78
C ASN A 319 -6.90 -29.03 9.91
N ARG A 320 -7.95 -28.21 9.74
CA ARG A 320 -8.47 -27.31 10.78
C ARG A 320 -9.99 -27.32 10.82
N ILE A 321 -10.52 -27.08 12.01
CA ILE A 321 -11.91 -26.67 12.20
C ILE A 321 -11.89 -25.39 13.03
N LYS A 322 -12.13 -24.25 12.36
CA LYS A 322 -12.06 -22.90 12.96
C LYS A 322 -13.46 -22.36 13.19
N ALA A 323 -13.65 -21.80 14.38
CA ALA A 323 -14.84 -21.06 14.76
C ALA A 323 -14.57 -19.55 14.67
N LEU A 324 -15.51 -18.79 14.14
CA LEU A 324 -15.50 -17.33 14.10
C LEU A 324 -16.77 -16.81 14.78
N LYS A 325 -16.60 -16.25 15.99
CA LYS A 325 -17.67 -15.57 16.74
C LYS A 325 -18.00 -14.24 16.09
N VAL A 326 -19.28 -13.94 16.00
CA VAL A 326 -19.80 -12.63 15.56
C VAL A 326 -20.72 -12.10 16.65
N PRO A 327 -20.28 -11.10 17.43
CA PRO A 327 -21.10 -10.47 18.47
C PRO A 327 -22.42 -9.95 17.90
N LYS A 328 -23.52 -10.27 18.55
CA LYS A 328 -24.89 -9.93 18.11
C LYS A 328 -25.27 -10.40 16.70
N GLY A 329 -24.54 -11.37 16.16
CA GLY A 329 -24.74 -11.85 14.79
C GLY A 329 -26.14 -12.47 14.54
N ASP A 330 -26.79 -13.01 15.58
CA ASP A 330 -28.16 -13.49 15.51
C ASP A 330 -29.18 -12.34 15.38
N GLU A 331 -28.90 -11.18 15.95
CA GLU A 331 -29.74 -9.98 15.87
C GLU A 331 -29.52 -9.22 14.57
N ILE A 332 -28.26 -9.15 14.10
CA ILE A 332 -27.83 -8.35 12.95
C ILE A 332 -28.20 -9.05 11.64
N PHE A 333 -28.01 -10.37 11.53
CA PHE A 333 -28.13 -11.08 10.28
C PHE A 333 -29.44 -11.85 10.13
N SER A 334 -30.15 -11.57 9.05
CA SER A 334 -31.31 -12.35 8.64
C SER A 334 -30.92 -13.78 8.22
N LYS A 335 -31.85 -14.72 8.27
CA LYS A 335 -31.66 -16.10 7.78
C LYS A 335 -31.20 -16.16 6.31
N ARG A 336 -31.60 -15.19 5.48
CA ARG A 336 -31.19 -15.08 4.08
C ARG A 336 -29.70 -14.71 3.96
N GLN A 337 -29.25 -13.78 4.78
CA GLN A 337 -27.82 -13.39 4.81
C GLN A 337 -26.95 -14.54 5.31
N MET A 338 -27.37 -15.22 6.40
CA MET A 338 -26.67 -16.42 6.93
C MET A 338 -26.45 -17.47 5.84
N LYS A 339 -27.46 -17.72 5.00
CA LYS A 339 -27.32 -18.63 3.85
C LYS A 339 -26.38 -18.06 2.77
N GLY A 340 -26.43 -16.76 2.52
CA GLY A 340 -25.54 -16.10 1.54
C GLY A 340 -24.06 -16.15 1.93
N PHE A 341 -23.73 -16.28 3.22
CA PHE A 341 -22.35 -16.41 3.70
C PHE A 341 -21.71 -17.74 3.24
N GLU A 342 -22.48 -18.82 3.19
CA GLU A 342 -21.99 -20.07 2.60
C GLU A 342 -21.63 -19.90 1.12
N ASP A 343 -22.47 -19.21 0.34
CA ASP A 343 -22.19 -18.92 -1.07
C ASP A 343 -20.95 -18.04 -1.24
N TYR A 344 -20.68 -17.15 -0.27
CA TYR A 344 -19.47 -16.35 -0.28
C TYR A 344 -18.21 -17.19 -0.09
N VAL A 345 -18.14 -18.03 0.96
CA VAL A 345 -16.93 -18.84 1.25
C VAL A 345 -16.70 -19.93 0.20
N ARG A 346 -17.76 -20.43 -0.43
CA ARG A 346 -17.66 -21.42 -1.54
C ARG A 346 -16.88 -20.87 -2.75
N LYS A 347 -16.88 -19.56 -3.00
CA LYS A 347 -16.06 -18.92 -4.04
C LYS A 347 -14.56 -19.10 -3.82
N PHE A 348 -14.17 -19.36 -2.58
CA PHE A 348 -12.79 -19.57 -2.15
C PHE A 348 -12.48 -21.03 -1.82
N GLY A 349 -13.32 -21.97 -2.29
CA GLY A 349 -13.08 -23.40 -2.19
C GLY A 349 -13.65 -24.10 -0.95
N ALA A 350 -14.38 -23.39 -0.10
CA ALA A 350 -15.07 -24.04 1.03
C ALA A 350 -16.12 -25.03 0.54
N SER A 351 -16.19 -26.20 1.17
CA SER A 351 -17.25 -27.19 0.90
C SER A 351 -18.60 -26.79 1.50
N GLY A 352 -18.59 -25.97 2.55
CA GLY A 352 -19.76 -25.45 3.25
C GLY A 352 -19.36 -24.51 4.39
N LEU A 353 -20.33 -23.93 5.05
CA LEU A 353 -20.15 -23.09 6.23
C LEU A 353 -21.18 -23.50 7.30
N GLY A 354 -20.69 -24.09 8.39
CA GLY A 354 -21.52 -24.39 9.54
C GLY A 354 -21.81 -23.15 10.37
N TYR A 355 -22.93 -23.11 11.11
CA TYR A 355 -23.15 -22.02 12.05
C TYR A 355 -24.06 -22.43 13.21
N PHE A 356 -23.93 -21.70 14.32
CA PHE A 356 -24.86 -21.69 15.43
C PHE A 356 -25.25 -20.24 15.78
N GLN A 357 -26.40 -20.12 16.43
CA GLN A 357 -26.93 -18.88 17.02
C GLN A 357 -27.16 -19.12 18.52
N MET A 358 -26.66 -18.22 19.35
CA MET A 358 -26.83 -18.29 20.79
C MET A 358 -28.15 -17.63 21.19
N LYS A 359 -29.12 -18.43 21.58
CA LYS A 359 -30.45 -18.00 22.03
C LYS A 359 -30.56 -18.07 23.55
N GLU A 360 -31.62 -17.46 24.14
CA GLU A 360 -31.92 -17.57 25.56
C GLU A 360 -32.06 -19.02 26.04
N ASP A 361 -32.56 -19.91 25.17
CA ASP A 361 -32.78 -21.36 25.44
C ASP A 361 -31.60 -22.23 24.93
N GLY A 362 -30.42 -21.63 24.70
CA GLY A 362 -29.19 -22.31 24.33
C GLY A 362 -28.79 -22.18 22.87
N LEU A 363 -27.73 -22.92 22.48
CA LEU A 363 -27.13 -22.85 21.16
C LEU A 363 -28.00 -23.57 20.12
N LYS A 364 -28.43 -22.91 19.06
CA LYS A 364 -29.30 -23.41 18.00
C LYS A 364 -28.64 -23.31 16.62
N GLY A 365 -28.86 -24.35 15.79
CA GLY A 365 -28.38 -24.30 14.41
C GLY A 365 -28.46 -25.66 13.72
N PRO A 366 -28.13 -25.71 12.41
CA PRO A 366 -28.24 -26.97 11.63
C PRO A 366 -27.35 -28.10 12.16
N LEU A 367 -26.26 -27.76 12.86
CA LEU A 367 -25.29 -28.72 13.38
C LEU A 367 -25.65 -29.25 14.78
N SER A 368 -26.61 -28.69 15.53
CA SER A 368 -26.93 -29.04 16.94
C SER A 368 -27.17 -30.50 17.15
N LYS A 369 -27.80 -31.18 16.19
CA LYS A 369 -28.13 -32.60 16.26
C LYS A 369 -26.95 -33.58 16.29
N PHE A 370 -25.73 -33.07 16.01
CA PHE A 370 -24.53 -33.90 15.95
C PHE A 370 -23.67 -33.77 17.22
N PHE A 371 -24.09 -32.96 18.19
CA PHE A 371 -23.33 -32.66 19.41
C PHE A 371 -24.09 -33.03 20.66
N THR A 372 -23.39 -33.52 21.67
CA THR A 372 -23.93 -33.71 23.02
C THR A 372 -24.10 -32.35 23.72
N GLU A 373 -24.82 -32.32 24.85
CA GLU A 373 -24.95 -31.10 25.67
C GLU A 373 -23.59 -30.62 26.18
N ASP A 374 -22.70 -31.55 26.55
CA ASP A 374 -21.33 -31.21 27.01
C ASP A 374 -20.49 -30.62 25.87
N ASP A 375 -20.60 -31.10 24.64
CA ASP A 375 -19.89 -30.52 23.50
C ASP A 375 -20.43 -29.14 23.13
N ILE A 376 -21.74 -28.94 23.20
CA ILE A 376 -22.38 -27.63 23.01
C ILE A 376 -21.86 -26.63 24.07
N GLN A 377 -21.80 -27.05 25.33
CA GLN A 377 -21.25 -26.20 26.39
C GLN A 377 -19.77 -25.90 26.15
N ALA A 378 -18.98 -26.87 25.70
CA ALA A 378 -17.59 -26.69 25.36
C ALA A 378 -17.40 -25.69 24.19
N ILE A 379 -18.30 -25.66 23.21
CA ILE A 379 -18.30 -24.65 22.14
C ILE A 379 -18.62 -23.26 22.70
N ILE A 380 -19.65 -23.14 23.56
CA ILE A 380 -20.05 -21.88 24.21
C ILE A 380 -18.86 -21.30 24.97
N ASP A 381 -18.23 -22.12 25.82
CA ASP A 381 -17.12 -21.71 26.67
C ASP A 381 -15.88 -21.34 25.83
N ARG A 382 -15.52 -22.18 24.83
CA ARG A 382 -14.35 -21.98 23.96
C ARG A 382 -14.46 -20.73 23.10
N CYS A 383 -15.67 -20.42 22.61
CA CYS A 383 -15.93 -19.26 21.76
C CYS A 383 -16.46 -18.06 22.57
N GLU A 384 -16.60 -18.17 23.91
CA GLU A 384 -17.11 -17.11 24.79
C GLU A 384 -18.44 -16.52 24.30
N LEU A 385 -19.41 -17.41 23.93
CA LEU A 385 -20.66 -16.98 23.31
C LEU A 385 -21.64 -16.41 24.34
N GLU A 386 -22.21 -15.26 24.00
CA GLU A 386 -23.28 -14.60 24.73
C GLU A 386 -24.60 -14.67 23.95
N VAL A 387 -25.74 -14.51 24.65
CA VAL A 387 -27.06 -14.48 24.01
C VAL A 387 -27.12 -13.36 22.95
N GLY A 388 -27.54 -13.72 21.75
CA GLY A 388 -27.55 -12.83 20.59
C GLY A 388 -26.37 -13.03 19.63
N ASP A 389 -25.32 -13.76 20.03
CA ASP A 389 -24.16 -14.03 19.17
C ASP A 389 -24.47 -15.09 18.09
N ALA A 390 -23.72 -15.00 17.00
CA ALA A 390 -23.61 -16.10 16.03
C ALA A 390 -22.16 -16.60 15.98
N VAL A 391 -21.97 -17.88 15.70
CA VAL A 391 -20.65 -18.47 15.46
C VAL A 391 -20.67 -19.28 14.18
N PHE A 392 -19.67 -19.08 13.33
CA PHE A 392 -19.50 -19.75 12.05
C PHE A 392 -18.32 -20.72 12.10
N PHE A 393 -18.42 -21.84 11.36
CA PHE A 393 -17.41 -22.88 11.37
C PHE A 393 -16.92 -23.20 9.96
N GLY A 394 -15.60 -23.08 9.77
CA GLY A 394 -14.91 -23.58 8.60
C GLY A 394 -14.17 -24.87 8.92
N ALA A 395 -14.25 -25.88 8.05
CA ALA A 395 -13.64 -27.20 8.26
C ALA A 395 -13.00 -27.75 6.97
N GLY A 396 -11.84 -28.39 7.09
CA GLY A 396 -11.11 -29.00 5.99
C GLY A 396 -9.59 -28.82 6.05
N ASN A 397 -8.93 -28.85 4.87
CA ASN A 397 -7.49 -28.62 4.77
C ASN A 397 -7.07 -27.29 5.42
N LYS A 398 -5.99 -27.32 6.19
CA LYS A 398 -5.48 -26.17 6.98
C LYS A 398 -5.34 -24.90 6.14
N LYS A 399 -4.57 -24.94 5.04
CA LYS A 399 -4.29 -23.77 4.18
C LYS A 399 -5.60 -23.18 3.63
N LEU A 400 -6.49 -24.04 3.16
CA LEU A 400 -7.78 -23.64 2.59
C LEU A 400 -8.73 -23.03 3.64
N VAL A 401 -8.84 -23.65 4.82
CA VAL A 401 -9.72 -23.15 5.90
C VAL A 401 -9.26 -21.77 6.38
N LEU A 402 -7.96 -21.60 6.60
CA LEU A 402 -7.42 -20.32 7.05
C LEU A 402 -7.64 -19.23 6.01
N ASP A 403 -7.43 -19.51 4.71
CA ASP A 403 -7.66 -18.52 3.64
C ASP A 403 -9.13 -18.09 3.56
N TYR A 404 -10.08 -19.02 3.40
CA TYR A 404 -11.46 -18.59 3.22
C TYR A 404 -12.10 -18.02 4.49
N MET A 405 -11.71 -18.49 5.68
CA MET A 405 -12.21 -17.92 6.95
C MET A 405 -11.61 -16.53 7.21
N GLY A 406 -10.35 -16.31 6.87
CA GLY A 406 -9.73 -14.97 6.93
C GLY A 406 -10.42 -13.97 6.01
N ARG A 407 -10.74 -14.37 4.77
CA ARG A 407 -11.54 -13.54 3.84
C ARG A 407 -12.96 -13.32 4.36
N PHE A 408 -13.55 -14.32 4.97
CA PHE A 408 -14.88 -14.21 5.56
C PHE A 408 -14.90 -13.25 6.76
N ARG A 409 -13.85 -13.25 7.57
CA ARG A 409 -13.65 -12.29 8.66
C ARG A 409 -13.69 -10.84 8.15
N ILE A 410 -12.94 -10.54 7.08
CA ILE A 410 -12.91 -9.21 6.47
C ILE A 410 -14.30 -8.83 5.92
N TYR A 411 -14.91 -9.74 5.17
CA TYR A 411 -16.25 -9.52 4.60
C TYR A 411 -17.31 -9.23 5.69
N LEU A 412 -17.27 -9.95 6.82
CA LEU A 412 -18.17 -9.68 7.95
C LEU A 412 -17.91 -8.29 8.54
N ALA A 413 -16.66 -7.90 8.74
CA ALA A 413 -16.31 -6.59 9.27
C ALA A 413 -16.81 -5.45 8.36
N GLU A 414 -16.70 -5.62 7.03
CA GLU A 414 -17.22 -4.66 6.05
C GLU A 414 -18.74 -4.52 6.10
N ILE A 415 -19.49 -5.63 6.09
CA ILE A 415 -20.96 -5.59 6.09
C ILE A 415 -21.56 -5.15 7.43
N MET A 416 -20.81 -5.32 8.52
CA MET A 416 -21.17 -4.85 9.86
C MET A 416 -20.80 -3.37 10.08
N ASP A 417 -20.03 -2.78 9.17
CA ASP A 417 -19.53 -1.40 9.27
C ASP A 417 -18.77 -1.14 10.60
N ILE A 418 -17.94 -2.12 11.01
CA ILE A 418 -17.18 -2.04 12.28
C ILE A 418 -15.71 -1.64 12.08
N ILE A 419 -15.28 -1.40 10.85
CA ILE A 419 -13.90 -1.00 10.56
C ILE A 419 -13.79 0.52 10.78
N PRO A 420 -13.09 1.00 11.83
CA PRO A 420 -12.93 2.43 12.07
C PRO A 420 -12.06 3.06 10.98
N ASN A 421 -12.44 4.27 10.54
CA ASN A 421 -11.68 5.02 9.55
C ASN A 421 -10.51 5.73 10.24
N ASP A 422 -10.21 6.66 10.63
CA ASP A 422 -9.10 7.45 11.16
C ASP A 422 -8.30 6.78 12.31
N VAL A 423 -8.11 5.46 12.23
CA VAL A 423 -7.33 4.67 13.20
C VAL A 423 -6.19 3.97 12.49
N TYR A 424 -5.00 4.03 13.06
CA TYR A 424 -3.78 3.42 12.54
C TYR A 424 -3.29 2.35 13.52
N GLU A 425 -3.57 1.08 13.23
CA GLU A 425 -3.12 -0.07 14.02
C GLU A 425 -1.96 -0.77 13.33
N PHE A 426 -0.78 -0.67 13.95
CA PHE A 426 0.44 -1.30 13.50
C PHE A 426 0.64 -2.66 14.15
N LEU A 427 1.16 -3.61 13.36
CA LEU A 427 1.49 -4.95 13.80
C LEU A 427 2.79 -5.41 13.14
N TRP A 428 3.74 -5.89 13.94
CA TRP A 428 4.85 -6.70 13.45
C TRP A 428 4.43 -8.16 13.39
N VAL A 429 4.55 -8.77 12.23
CA VAL A 429 4.45 -10.22 12.04
C VAL A 429 5.85 -10.77 11.90
N MET A 430 6.19 -11.79 12.68
CA MET A 430 7.54 -12.32 12.85
C MET A 430 7.53 -13.83 12.74
N ASP A 431 8.72 -14.46 12.76
CA ASP A 431 8.88 -15.93 12.76
C ASP A 431 8.22 -16.60 11.56
N PHE A 432 8.39 -16.00 10.38
CA PHE A 432 7.90 -16.57 9.13
C PHE A 432 8.55 -17.93 8.83
N PRO A 433 7.85 -18.86 8.17
CA PRO A 433 8.51 -20.01 7.56
C PRO A 433 9.65 -19.56 6.63
N MET A 434 10.77 -20.28 6.65
CA MET A 434 11.87 -19.99 5.75
C MET A 434 11.51 -20.31 4.30
N PHE A 435 10.74 -21.36 4.11
CA PHE A 435 10.37 -21.89 2.80
C PHE A 435 8.88 -22.13 2.64
N GLU A 436 8.45 -22.06 1.40
CA GLU A 436 7.16 -22.53 0.90
C GLU A 436 7.41 -23.68 -0.08
N VAL A 437 6.66 -24.78 0.07
CA VAL A 437 6.74 -25.90 -0.87
C VAL A 437 5.53 -25.88 -1.78
N GLU A 438 5.77 -25.64 -3.08
CA GLU A 438 4.74 -25.65 -4.13
C GLU A 438 5.15 -26.63 -5.24
N ASP A 439 4.27 -27.55 -5.60
CA ASP A 439 4.50 -28.56 -6.65
C ASP A 439 5.82 -29.34 -6.46
N GLY A 440 6.19 -29.60 -5.21
CA GLY A 440 7.43 -30.31 -4.85
C GLY A 440 8.72 -29.47 -5.02
N LYS A 441 8.59 -28.16 -5.20
CA LYS A 441 9.74 -27.23 -5.25
C LYS A 441 9.75 -26.35 -4.00
N THR A 442 10.93 -26.27 -3.40
CA THR A 442 11.18 -25.41 -2.26
C THR A 442 11.54 -23.99 -2.76
N LYS A 443 10.81 -23.00 -2.30
CA LYS A 443 11.07 -21.58 -2.56
C LYS A 443 11.24 -20.85 -1.25
N ALA A 444 12.15 -19.87 -1.20
CA ALA A 444 12.22 -18.98 -0.05
C ALA A 444 10.95 -18.13 0.04
N MET A 445 10.39 -18.01 1.24
CA MET A 445 9.17 -17.23 1.45
C MET A 445 9.40 -15.73 1.23
N HIS A 446 10.55 -15.21 1.64
CA HIS A 446 10.98 -13.83 1.39
C HIS A 446 12.02 -13.80 0.26
N HIS A 447 13.29 -14.08 0.59
CA HIS A 447 14.35 -14.19 -0.40
C HIS A 447 15.49 -15.11 0.11
N ALA A 448 16.34 -15.58 -0.79
CA ALA A 448 17.36 -16.57 -0.50
C ALA A 448 18.48 -16.10 0.47
N PHE A 449 18.57 -14.81 0.76
CA PHE A 449 19.56 -14.23 1.67
C PHE A 449 19.03 -13.99 3.08
N THR A 450 17.82 -14.41 3.38
CA THR A 450 17.21 -14.32 4.70
C THR A 450 17.88 -15.30 5.66
N MET A 451 18.22 -14.84 6.88
CA MET A 451 18.80 -15.67 7.93
C MET A 451 17.75 -16.68 8.43
N PRO A 452 18.03 -17.99 8.43
CA PRO A 452 17.20 -18.96 9.15
C PRO A 452 17.38 -18.78 10.67
N GLN A 453 16.39 -19.21 11.46
CA GLN A 453 16.61 -19.37 12.89
C GLN A 453 17.59 -20.53 13.12
N LEU A 454 18.60 -20.30 13.95
CA LEU A 454 19.63 -21.26 14.27
C LEU A 454 19.42 -21.82 15.69
N ASP A 455 19.90 -23.04 15.93
CA ASP A 455 19.97 -23.62 17.26
C ASP A 455 21.06 -22.97 18.13
N ALA A 456 21.20 -23.42 19.39
CA ALA A 456 22.19 -22.89 20.31
C ALA A 456 23.65 -23.12 19.85
N ASP A 457 23.88 -24.10 18.99
CA ASP A 457 25.20 -24.44 18.42
C ASP A 457 25.46 -23.68 17.10
N GLY A 458 24.48 -22.91 16.61
CA GLY A 458 24.58 -22.10 15.39
C GLY A 458 24.32 -22.88 14.09
N ASN A 459 23.65 -24.02 14.17
CA ASN A 459 23.27 -24.84 13.01
C ASN A 459 21.80 -24.63 12.65
N ILE A 460 21.45 -24.94 11.41
CA ILE A 460 20.05 -25.04 10.98
C ILE A 460 19.48 -26.32 11.60
N ALA A 461 18.45 -26.17 12.45
CA ALA A 461 17.76 -27.29 13.09
C ALA A 461 16.29 -27.32 12.67
N TYR A 462 15.87 -28.41 12.04
CA TYR A 462 14.49 -28.68 11.66
C TYR A 462 14.24 -30.18 11.50
N ASP A 463 13.05 -30.62 11.89
CA ASP A 463 12.57 -31.98 11.62
C ASP A 463 11.89 -32.05 10.25
N ASP A 464 11.23 -30.95 9.86
CA ASP A 464 10.56 -30.75 8.58
C ASP A 464 10.96 -29.38 8.00
N ILE A 465 11.30 -29.34 6.71
CA ILE A 465 11.74 -28.13 6.02
C ILE A 465 10.67 -27.01 6.05
N GLU A 466 9.38 -27.38 6.09
CA GLU A 466 8.26 -26.44 6.19
C GLU A 466 8.14 -25.80 7.59
N GLU A 467 8.74 -26.42 8.62
CA GLU A 467 8.75 -25.91 10.00
C GLU A 467 9.95 -25.00 10.29
N LEU A 468 10.96 -24.98 9.40
CA LEU A 468 12.10 -24.09 9.54
C LEU A 468 11.66 -22.63 9.47
N LYS A 469 11.95 -21.87 10.52
CA LYS A 469 11.63 -20.44 10.61
C LYS A 469 12.78 -19.57 10.17
N SER A 470 12.45 -18.38 9.69
CA SER A 470 13.39 -17.33 9.33
C SER A 470 13.41 -16.20 10.36
N VAL A 471 14.47 -15.40 10.33
CA VAL A 471 14.56 -14.12 11.07
C VAL A 471 14.07 -12.99 10.15
N ALA A 472 12.86 -13.16 9.64
CA ALA A 472 12.14 -12.18 8.84
C ALA A 472 11.01 -11.54 9.66
N TYR A 473 10.65 -10.35 9.26
CA TYR A 473 9.62 -9.53 9.91
C TYR A 473 8.94 -8.62 8.89
N ASP A 474 7.61 -8.55 8.96
CA ASP A 474 6.80 -7.63 8.17
C ASP A 474 6.06 -6.66 9.08
N ILE A 475 6.01 -5.41 8.67
CA ILE A 475 5.19 -4.38 9.30
C ILE A 475 3.87 -4.26 8.56
N VAL A 476 2.78 -4.45 9.29
CA VAL A 476 1.41 -4.36 8.79
C VAL A 476 0.75 -3.11 9.35
N LEU A 477 0.04 -2.38 8.51
CA LEU A 477 -0.80 -1.26 8.89
C LEU A 477 -2.22 -1.48 8.36
N ASN A 478 -3.20 -1.58 9.27
CA ASN A 478 -4.61 -1.69 8.91
C ASN A 478 -4.91 -2.81 7.89
N GLY A 479 -4.35 -3.98 8.10
CA GLY A 479 -4.57 -5.13 7.21
C GLY A 479 -3.78 -5.09 5.91
N THR A 480 -2.85 -4.17 5.77
CA THR A 480 -1.99 -4.01 4.60
C THR A 480 -0.53 -4.14 5.01
N GLU A 481 0.22 -5.01 4.35
CA GLU A 481 1.67 -5.08 4.47
C GLU A 481 2.29 -3.78 3.98
N LEU A 482 2.84 -3.00 4.89
CA LEU A 482 3.49 -1.73 4.59
C LEU A 482 4.90 -1.94 4.06
N GLY A 483 5.55 -2.96 4.56
CA GLY A 483 6.89 -3.35 4.18
C GLY A 483 7.39 -4.48 5.05
N GLY A 484 8.62 -4.90 4.83
CA GLY A 484 9.23 -5.98 5.58
C GLY A 484 10.74 -6.02 5.44
N GLY A 485 11.34 -6.94 6.13
CA GLY A 485 12.77 -7.14 6.12
C GLY A 485 13.21 -8.42 6.80
N SER A 486 14.50 -8.58 6.96
CA SER A 486 15.09 -9.70 7.67
C SER A 486 16.51 -9.37 8.15
N ILE A 487 17.02 -10.20 9.05
CA ILE A 487 18.47 -10.34 9.23
C ILE A 487 18.97 -11.16 8.03
N ARG A 488 20.17 -10.84 7.54
CA ARG A 488 20.74 -11.44 6.33
C ARG A 488 21.76 -12.51 6.68
N ILE A 489 21.84 -13.52 5.83
CA ILE A 489 22.98 -14.44 5.85
C ILE A 489 24.23 -13.65 5.46
N HIS A 490 25.29 -13.76 6.25
CA HIS A 490 26.58 -13.12 6.00
C HIS A 490 27.74 -14.11 5.95
N LYS A 491 27.47 -15.41 6.18
CA LYS A 491 28.45 -16.51 6.11
C LYS A 491 28.25 -17.30 4.84
N GLU A 492 29.33 -17.49 4.08
CA GLU A 492 29.30 -18.20 2.78
C GLU A 492 28.78 -19.64 2.90
N ASP A 493 29.25 -20.38 3.93
CA ASP A 493 28.86 -21.78 4.10
C ASP A 493 27.36 -21.93 4.38
N LEU A 494 26.80 -21.08 5.24
CA LEU A 494 25.37 -21.06 5.54
C LEU A 494 24.55 -20.68 4.29
N GLN A 495 25.03 -19.74 3.47
CA GLN A 495 24.36 -19.35 2.23
C GLN A 495 24.33 -20.50 1.22
N LYS A 496 25.41 -21.28 1.10
CA LYS A 496 25.44 -22.47 0.25
C LYS A 496 24.47 -23.54 0.70
N GLU A 497 24.33 -23.72 2.02
CA GLU A 497 23.38 -24.67 2.60
C GLU A 497 21.94 -24.27 2.23
N ILE A 498 21.56 -23.00 2.39
CA ILE A 498 20.23 -22.49 2.01
C ILE A 498 19.99 -22.67 0.51
N PHE A 499 20.94 -22.36 -0.37
CA PHE A 499 20.80 -22.62 -1.81
C PHE A 499 20.59 -24.10 -2.12
N THR A 500 21.30 -24.98 -1.42
CA THR A 500 21.14 -26.44 -1.57
C THR A 500 19.72 -26.88 -1.20
N LEU A 501 19.16 -26.36 -0.09
CA LEU A 501 17.78 -26.63 0.33
C LEU A 501 16.74 -26.11 -0.69
N MET A 502 17.06 -25.06 -1.42
CA MET A 502 16.24 -24.52 -2.50
C MET A 502 16.44 -25.25 -3.84
N GLY A 503 17.35 -26.22 -3.91
CA GLY A 503 17.69 -26.91 -5.14
C GLY A 503 18.50 -26.09 -6.14
N ILE A 504 19.17 -25.01 -5.68
CA ILE A 504 20.05 -24.16 -6.49
C ILE A 504 21.47 -24.73 -6.39
N GLY A 505 22.03 -25.20 -7.53
CA GLY A 505 23.38 -25.72 -7.59
C GLY A 505 24.45 -24.62 -7.55
N GLU A 506 25.71 -25.00 -7.27
CA GLU A 506 26.83 -24.04 -7.15
C GLU A 506 27.05 -23.21 -8.42
N GLU A 507 26.97 -23.81 -9.62
CA GLU A 507 27.11 -23.10 -10.89
C GLU A 507 26.01 -22.05 -11.09
N GLU A 508 24.77 -22.41 -10.80
CA GLU A 508 23.62 -21.52 -10.88
C GLU A 508 23.70 -20.38 -9.86
N ALA A 509 24.10 -20.69 -8.61
CA ALA A 509 24.32 -19.70 -7.57
C ALA A 509 25.41 -18.70 -7.96
N GLN A 510 26.53 -19.20 -8.51
CA GLN A 510 27.62 -18.34 -8.98
C GLN A 510 27.22 -17.50 -10.18
N GLU A 511 26.45 -18.04 -11.11
CA GLU A 511 25.94 -17.27 -12.27
C GLU A 511 25.03 -16.13 -11.83
N LYS A 512 24.07 -16.40 -10.93
CA LYS A 512 23.06 -15.43 -10.51
C LYS A 512 23.57 -14.44 -9.47
N PHE A 513 24.31 -14.91 -8.47
CA PHE A 513 24.68 -14.17 -7.26
C PHE A 513 26.18 -14.13 -6.98
N GLY A 514 27.02 -14.56 -7.92
CA GLY A 514 28.47 -14.72 -7.71
C GLY A 514 29.15 -13.48 -7.16
N PHE A 515 28.77 -12.29 -7.62
CA PHE A 515 29.36 -11.04 -7.14
C PHE A 515 29.09 -10.76 -5.64
N LEU A 516 27.94 -11.19 -5.11
CA LEU A 516 27.63 -11.08 -3.68
C LEU A 516 28.34 -12.20 -2.88
N LEU A 517 28.33 -13.43 -3.39
CA LEU A 517 29.01 -14.56 -2.76
C LEU A 517 30.53 -14.32 -2.67
N ASP A 518 31.09 -13.71 -3.72
CA ASP A 518 32.52 -13.33 -3.72
C ASP A 518 32.78 -12.21 -2.70
N ALA A 519 31.87 -11.25 -2.53
CA ALA A 519 32.01 -10.20 -1.53
C ALA A 519 32.03 -10.77 -0.09
N PHE A 520 31.23 -11.79 0.20
CA PHE A 520 31.20 -12.42 1.54
C PHE A 520 32.57 -13.01 1.96
N LYS A 521 33.39 -13.40 1.01
CA LYS A 521 34.74 -13.90 1.27
C LYS A 521 35.70 -12.84 1.85
N PHE A 522 35.33 -11.57 1.73
CA PHE A 522 36.15 -10.44 2.21
C PHE A 522 35.64 -9.86 3.56
N GLY A 523 34.84 -10.61 4.31
CA GLY A 523 34.44 -10.26 5.65
C GLY A 523 33.16 -9.44 5.69
N ALA A 524 32.05 -10.05 5.28
CA ALA A 524 30.71 -9.46 5.44
C ALA A 524 30.34 -9.37 6.94
N PRO A 525 29.93 -8.20 7.45
CA PRO A 525 29.44 -8.08 8.82
C PRO A 525 28.07 -8.75 8.97
N PRO A 526 27.63 -9.13 10.18
CA PRO A 526 26.21 -9.34 10.45
C PRO A 526 25.44 -8.09 10.07
N HIS A 527 24.33 -8.22 9.32
CA HIS A 527 23.55 -7.08 8.87
C HIS A 527 22.08 -7.44 8.66
N GLY A 528 21.25 -6.45 8.67
CA GLY A 528 19.82 -6.56 8.46
C GLY A 528 19.22 -5.24 8.02
N GLY A 529 17.96 -5.27 7.59
CA GLY A 529 17.29 -4.07 7.15
C GLY A 529 15.86 -4.34 6.73
N PHE A 530 15.23 -3.30 6.23
CA PHE A 530 13.84 -3.33 5.80
C PHE A 530 13.60 -2.43 4.60
N ALA A 531 12.45 -2.59 3.97
CA ALA A 531 11.96 -1.68 2.96
C ALA A 531 10.48 -1.35 3.23
N LEU A 532 10.14 -0.07 3.26
CA LEU A 532 8.75 0.40 3.38
C LEU A 532 8.26 0.90 2.03
N GLY A 533 7.09 0.43 1.59
CA GLY A 533 6.44 0.92 0.37
C GLY A 533 5.93 2.35 0.58
N LEU A 534 6.66 3.37 0.10
CA LEU A 534 6.27 4.77 0.26
C LEU A 534 4.90 5.07 -0.35
N ASP A 535 4.62 4.54 -1.54
CA ASP A 535 3.32 4.77 -2.19
C ASP A 535 2.18 4.17 -1.37
N ARG A 536 2.38 2.97 -0.81
CA ARG A 536 1.39 2.29 0.04
C ARG A 536 1.21 3.02 1.37
N LEU A 537 2.29 3.52 1.98
CA LEU A 537 2.24 4.36 3.17
C LEU A 537 1.37 5.59 2.94
N ILE A 538 1.61 6.34 1.85
CA ILE A 538 0.83 7.54 1.53
C ILE A 538 -0.62 7.18 1.22
N MET A 539 -0.89 6.08 0.54
CA MET A 539 -2.25 5.59 0.27
C MET A 539 -3.02 5.38 1.57
N LEU A 540 -2.41 4.75 2.57
CA LEU A 540 -3.03 4.53 3.89
C LEU A 540 -3.19 5.83 4.68
N MET A 541 -2.17 6.71 4.70
CA MET A 541 -2.22 8.00 5.41
C MET A 541 -3.26 8.97 4.83
N THR A 542 -3.63 8.82 3.56
CA THR A 542 -4.62 9.68 2.87
C THR A 542 -5.98 9.02 2.71
N ASN A 543 -6.14 7.79 3.23
CA ASN A 543 -7.35 6.99 3.08
C ASN A 543 -7.77 6.84 1.60
N SER A 544 -6.78 6.77 0.70
CA SER A 544 -7.00 6.62 -0.73
C SER A 544 -7.35 5.17 -1.06
N SER A 545 -8.32 4.98 -1.97
CA SER A 545 -8.80 3.65 -2.37
C SER A 545 -7.85 2.92 -3.32
N SER A 546 -6.92 3.64 -3.94
CA SER A 546 -5.98 3.10 -4.91
C SER A 546 -4.62 3.80 -4.84
N ILE A 547 -3.56 3.02 -4.97
CA ILE A 547 -2.17 3.51 -5.08
C ILE A 547 -1.98 4.49 -6.26
N ARG A 548 -2.85 4.43 -7.27
CA ARG A 548 -2.84 5.35 -8.41
C ARG A 548 -3.18 6.79 -8.04
N GLU A 549 -3.90 7.02 -6.95
CA GLU A 549 -4.20 8.36 -6.47
C GLU A 549 -2.95 9.08 -5.94
N VAL A 550 -2.02 8.32 -5.35
CA VAL A 550 -0.82 8.85 -4.67
C VAL A 550 0.44 8.87 -5.54
N ILE A 551 0.34 8.41 -6.78
CA ILE A 551 1.40 8.47 -7.80
C ILE A 551 1.01 9.50 -8.87
N ALA A 552 1.93 10.41 -9.21
CA ALA A 552 1.62 11.52 -10.10
C ALA A 552 1.15 11.06 -11.49
N PHE A 553 1.83 10.09 -12.08
CA PHE A 553 1.52 9.54 -13.41
C PHE A 553 1.56 8.00 -13.38
N PRO A 554 0.53 7.37 -12.78
CA PRO A 554 0.49 5.93 -12.62
C PRO A 554 0.13 5.22 -13.94
N LYS A 555 0.34 3.90 -13.96
CA LYS A 555 -0.16 3.02 -15.02
C LYS A 555 -1.57 2.51 -14.66
N THR A 556 -2.36 2.19 -15.68
CA THR A 556 -3.63 1.46 -15.52
C THR A 556 -3.39 0.03 -15.03
N GLN A 557 -4.46 -0.72 -14.71
CA GLN A 557 -4.37 -2.16 -14.39
C GLN A 557 -3.77 -2.99 -15.54
N LYS A 558 -3.79 -2.49 -16.78
CA LYS A 558 -3.17 -3.13 -17.95
C LYS A 558 -1.72 -2.69 -18.19
N ALA A 559 -1.07 -2.10 -17.17
CA ALA A 559 0.30 -1.58 -17.23
C ALA A 559 0.51 -0.52 -18.35
N GLN A 560 -0.52 0.26 -18.70
CA GLN A 560 -0.48 1.29 -19.73
C GLN A 560 -0.56 2.69 -19.12
N CYS A 561 0.18 3.63 -19.66
CA CYS A 561 0.00 5.07 -19.42
C CYS A 561 -0.88 5.66 -20.53
N ILE A 562 -2.16 5.93 -20.25
CA ILE A 562 -3.09 6.46 -21.24
C ILE A 562 -2.70 7.88 -21.66
N LEU A 563 -2.08 8.67 -20.79
CA LEU A 563 -1.64 10.03 -21.07
C LEU A 563 -0.53 10.06 -22.12
N THR A 564 0.51 9.23 -21.96
CA THR A 564 1.68 9.19 -22.84
C THR A 564 1.59 8.12 -23.91
N GLN A 565 0.57 7.27 -23.86
CA GLN A 565 0.36 6.09 -24.73
C GLN A 565 1.50 5.05 -24.59
N ALA A 566 2.18 5.00 -23.46
CA ALA A 566 3.20 3.99 -23.19
C ALA A 566 2.55 2.69 -22.65
N PRO A 567 3.04 1.48 -23.06
CA PRO A 567 4.11 1.25 -24.02
C PRO A 567 3.66 1.54 -25.46
N SER A 568 4.61 1.94 -26.30
CA SER A 568 4.37 2.26 -27.71
C SER A 568 5.35 1.50 -28.62
N PRO A 569 5.01 1.30 -29.90
CA PRO A 569 5.95 0.76 -30.87
C PRO A 569 7.21 1.62 -30.98
N VAL A 570 8.33 1.00 -31.30
CA VAL A 570 9.60 1.64 -31.61
C VAL A 570 9.91 1.47 -33.12
N GLU A 571 10.74 2.34 -33.64
CA GLU A 571 11.13 2.29 -35.04
C GLU A 571 12.06 1.11 -35.37
N ASP A 572 11.97 0.56 -36.56
CA ASP A 572 12.78 -0.58 -37.02
C ASP A 572 14.29 -0.30 -36.98
N GLU A 573 14.71 0.96 -37.19
CA GLU A 573 16.08 1.40 -37.04
C GLU A 573 16.60 1.19 -35.63
N GLN A 574 15.84 1.58 -34.63
CA GLN A 574 16.21 1.38 -33.21
C GLN A 574 16.34 -0.09 -32.87
N LEU A 575 15.43 -0.94 -33.38
CA LEU A 575 15.53 -2.39 -33.20
C LEU A 575 16.78 -2.98 -33.84
N LYS A 576 17.13 -2.53 -35.04
CA LYS A 576 18.36 -2.95 -35.74
C LYS A 576 19.62 -2.54 -34.98
N GLU A 577 19.69 -1.32 -34.46
CA GLU A 577 20.80 -0.84 -33.64
C GLU A 577 20.99 -1.69 -32.38
N LEU A 578 19.89 -2.20 -31.81
CA LEU A 578 19.89 -3.09 -30.66
C LEU A 578 20.07 -4.57 -31.04
N SER A 579 20.21 -4.90 -32.31
CA SER A 579 20.24 -6.28 -32.83
C SER A 579 19.01 -7.10 -32.44
N LEU A 580 17.85 -6.48 -32.34
CA LEU A 580 16.59 -7.08 -31.93
C LEU A 580 15.62 -7.25 -33.10
N ARG A 581 14.76 -8.23 -33.00
CA ARG A 581 13.64 -8.45 -33.94
C ARG A 581 12.38 -8.86 -33.18
N ILE A 582 11.26 -8.19 -33.45
CA ILE A 582 9.96 -8.56 -32.92
C ILE A 582 9.47 -9.83 -33.65
N ARG A 583 9.20 -10.90 -32.89
CA ARG A 583 8.46 -12.06 -33.40
C ARG A 583 7.00 -11.66 -33.57
N GLN A 584 6.47 -11.78 -34.80
CA GLN A 584 5.03 -11.70 -34.99
C GLN A 584 4.37 -12.87 -34.28
N GLN A 585 3.47 -12.60 -33.36
CA GLN A 585 2.60 -13.65 -32.83
C GLN A 585 1.68 -14.11 -33.98
N VAL A 586 1.78 -15.36 -34.35
CA VAL A 586 0.76 -16.00 -35.19
C VAL A 586 -0.53 -15.98 -34.35
N LYS A 587 -1.51 -15.17 -34.77
CA LYS A 587 -2.85 -15.24 -34.20
C LYS A 587 -3.36 -16.65 -34.51
N THR A 588 -3.29 -17.54 -33.53
CA THR A 588 -4.12 -18.74 -33.53
C THR A 588 -5.55 -18.24 -33.33
N GLU A 589 -6.31 -18.21 -34.41
CA GLU A 589 -7.76 -18.08 -34.36
C GLU A 589 -8.27 -19.25 -33.47
N ALA A 590 -8.84 -18.89 -32.31
CA ALA A 590 -9.56 -19.80 -31.43
C ALA A 590 -11.06 -19.65 -31.67
#